data_3efb50e9a4a79c39493c33715864e198
#
_entry.id   3efb50e9a4a79c39493c33715864e198
#
_cell.length_a   1.000
_cell.length_b   1.000
_cell.length_c   1.000
_cell.angle_alpha   90.00
_cell.angle_beta   90.00
_cell.angle_gamma   90.00
#
_symmetry.space_group_name_H-M   'P 1'
#
loop_
_entity.id
_entity.type
_entity.pdbx_description
1 polymer ?
#
loop_
_entity_poly.entity_id
_entity_poly.type
_entity_poly.pdbx_seq_one_letter_code
_entity_poly.pdbx_strand_id
1 'polypeptide(L)'
;GPYTVIKNQEEAEAFLLPEGKKISIVSQTTFNYNKFKDLVEILCKKRYDNNVLNILNILNTICNATEERQREAKNIAGEVDTMLVVGGRHSSNTQKLFEICKKECGNTYYIQTPVDLDSEMFQCSSYVGITAGASTPNKIIEEVQEHVRIKF
;
A
#
# COMPACT_ATOMS: atom_id res chain seq x y z
N GLY A 1 15.32 20.75 8.87
CA GLY A 1 16.32 20.08 9.71
C GLY A 1 16.85 18.82 9.04
N PRO A 2 17.96 18.22 9.52
CA PRO A 2 18.49 16.99 8.98
C PRO A 2 17.48 15.85 9.19
N TYR A 3 17.36 14.96 8.22
CA TYR A 3 16.52 13.76 8.31
C TYR A 3 17.33 12.53 7.91
N THR A 4 16.92 11.37 8.42
CA THR A 4 17.45 10.06 8.06
C THR A 4 16.30 9.16 7.66
N VAL A 5 16.45 8.45 6.55
CA VAL A 5 15.46 7.46 6.08
C VAL A 5 15.92 6.08 6.55
N ILE A 6 15.03 5.38 7.25
CA ILE A 6 15.23 4.00 7.73
C ILE A 6 14.24 3.11 6.99
N LYS A 7 14.75 2.12 6.26
CA LYS A 7 13.94 1.27 5.36
C LYS A 7 13.66 -0.12 5.94
N ASN A 8 14.52 -0.60 6.83
CA ASN A 8 14.48 -1.95 7.37
C ASN A 8 15.00 -2.01 8.81
N GLN A 9 14.92 -3.18 9.40
CA GLN A 9 15.31 -3.45 10.78
C GLN A 9 16.83 -3.25 10.99
N GLU A 10 17.65 -3.69 10.07
CA GLU A 10 19.12 -3.57 10.15
C GLU A 10 19.55 -2.10 10.22
N GLU A 11 18.93 -1.24 9.39
CA GLU A 11 19.17 0.20 9.42
C GLU A 11 18.68 0.85 10.72
N ALA A 12 17.57 0.38 11.30
CA ALA A 12 17.07 0.86 12.60
C ALA A 12 18.01 0.45 13.74
N GLU A 13 18.54 -0.78 13.70
CA GLU A 13 19.52 -1.28 14.65
C GLU A 13 20.87 -0.54 14.54
N ALA A 14 21.29 -0.19 13.34
CA ALA A 14 22.53 0.55 13.11
C ALA A 14 22.41 2.05 13.41
N PHE A 15 21.19 2.62 13.40
CA PHE A 15 20.98 4.06 13.59
C PHE A 15 21.39 4.53 14.98
N LEU A 16 22.29 5.50 15.06
CA LEU A 16 22.71 6.13 16.31
C LEU A 16 21.79 7.29 16.65
N LEU A 17 21.11 7.17 17.78
CA LEU A 17 20.22 8.24 18.28
C LEU A 17 21.09 9.44 18.74
N PRO A 18 20.90 10.64 18.16
CA PRO A 18 21.65 11.82 18.57
C PRO A 18 21.25 12.27 19.97
N GLU A 19 22.22 12.46 20.85
CA GLU A 19 22.00 12.87 22.24
C GLU A 19 21.41 14.27 22.36
N GLY A 20 20.52 14.45 23.35
CA GLY A 20 19.96 15.77 23.73
C GLY A 20 19.05 16.42 22.70
N LYS A 21 18.67 15.71 21.60
CA LYS A 21 17.82 16.26 20.55
C LYS A 21 16.41 15.73 20.61
N LYS A 22 15.45 16.55 20.19
CA LYS A 22 14.10 16.09 19.88
C LYS A 22 14.11 15.35 18.54
N ILE A 23 13.58 14.14 18.52
CA ILE A 23 13.48 13.30 17.32
C ILE A 23 12.01 13.06 17.03
N SER A 24 11.61 13.28 15.79
CA SER A 24 10.27 12.91 15.31
C SER A 24 10.40 11.75 14.33
N ILE A 25 9.62 10.70 14.56
CA ILE A 25 9.52 9.53 13.69
C ILE A 25 8.21 9.63 12.94
N VAL A 26 8.30 9.62 11.63
CA VAL A 26 7.17 9.66 10.70
C VAL A 26 7.34 8.58 9.64
N SER A 27 6.26 8.15 9.03
CA SER A 27 6.31 7.21 7.91
C SER A 27 5.64 7.79 6.66
N GLN A 28 5.90 7.19 5.51
CA GLN A 28 5.06 7.41 4.34
C GLN A 28 3.65 6.91 4.61
N THR A 29 2.64 7.57 4.03
CA THR A 29 1.23 7.22 4.21
C THR A 29 0.88 5.81 3.74
N THR A 30 1.67 5.26 2.81
CA THR A 30 1.51 3.93 2.23
C THR A 30 2.40 2.87 2.89
N PHE A 31 3.13 3.22 3.96
CA PHE A 31 4.01 2.27 4.64
C PHE A 31 3.21 1.20 5.38
N ASN A 32 3.78 0.00 5.53
CA ASN A 32 3.12 -1.08 6.27
C ASN A 32 3.14 -0.79 7.78
N TYR A 33 1.97 -0.80 8.41
CA TYR A 33 1.80 -0.47 9.82
C TYR A 33 2.61 -1.39 10.75
N ASN A 34 2.59 -2.70 10.51
CA ASN A 34 3.33 -3.64 11.36
C ASN A 34 4.84 -3.40 11.29
N LYS A 35 5.38 -3.20 10.07
CA LYS A 35 6.78 -2.82 9.89
C LYS A 35 7.12 -1.50 10.58
N PHE A 36 6.24 -0.51 10.51
CA PHE A 36 6.45 0.77 11.20
C PHE A 36 6.53 0.56 12.72
N LYS A 37 5.62 -0.22 13.28
CA LYS A 37 5.60 -0.56 14.70
C LYS A 37 6.91 -1.24 15.12
N ASP A 38 7.35 -2.25 14.39
CA ASP A 38 8.58 -2.99 14.68
C ASP A 38 9.81 -2.06 14.68
N LEU A 39 9.94 -1.18 13.68
CA LEU A 39 11.03 -0.21 13.61
C LEU A 39 10.99 0.81 14.76
N VAL A 40 9.81 1.27 15.14
CA VAL A 40 9.62 2.16 16.29
C VAL A 40 10.02 1.46 17.58
N GLU A 41 9.64 0.20 17.79
CA GLU A 41 10.02 -0.58 18.97
C GLU A 41 11.54 -0.70 19.11
N ILE A 42 12.25 -0.97 18.01
CA ILE A 42 13.73 -1.02 18.00
C ILE A 42 14.32 0.31 18.43
N LEU A 43 13.85 1.43 17.87
CA LEU A 43 14.37 2.76 18.20
C LEU A 43 14.05 3.17 19.65
N CYS A 44 12.87 2.81 20.16
CA CYS A 44 12.48 3.03 21.55
C CYS A 44 13.36 2.21 22.51
N LYS A 45 13.60 0.94 22.20
CA LYS A 45 14.48 0.08 22.98
C LYS A 45 15.90 0.62 23.04
N LYS A 46 16.47 1.01 21.91
CA LYS A 46 17.82 1.62 21.85
C LYS A 46 17.92 2.88 22.71
N ARG A 47 16.87 3.73 22.72
CA ARG A 47 16.83 4.89 23.59
C ARG A 47 16.92 4.51 25.05
N TYR A 48 16.17 3.49 25.46
CA TYR A 48 16.13 3.01 26.85
C TYR A 48 17.47 2.38 27.27
N ASP A 49 17.99 1.48 26.45
CA ASP A 49 19.22 0.72 26.74
C ASP A 49 20.47 1.62 26.80
N ASN A 50 20.51 2.70 26.02
CA ASN A 50 21.63 3.64 25.97
C ASN A 50 21.48 4.84 26.92
N ASN A 51 20.43 4.90 27.74
CA ASN A 51 20.16 6.00 28.68
C ASN A 51 20.13 7.38 27.98
N VAL A 52 19.73 7.44 26.71
CA VAL A 52 19.73 8.66 25.92
C VAL A 52 18.51 9.51 26.29
N LEU A 53 18.75 10.69 26.87
CA LEU A 53 17.73 11.66 27.25
C LEU A 53 17.20 12.40 25.99
N ASN A 54 16.38 11.72 25.19
CA ASN A 54 15.76 12.30 24.00
C ASN A 54 14.24 12.33 24.13
N ILE A 55 13.62 13.33 23.52
CA ILE A 55 12.18 13.34 23.30
C ILE A 55 11.90 12.67 21.95
N LEU A 56 11.25 11.50 21.98
CA LEU A 56 10.78 10.81 20.78
C LEU A 56 9.32 11.17 20.55
N ASN A 57 9.05 11.90 19.49
CA ASN A 57 7.70 12.12 18.99
C ASN A 57 7.40 11.09 17.90
N ILE A 58 6.50 10.16 18.17
CA ILE A 58 6.08 9.15 17.21
C ILE A 58 4.75 9.59 16.62
N LEU A 59 4.75 9.93 15.34
CA LEU A 59 3.57 10.34 14.61
C LEU A 59 3.21 9.22 13.61
N ASN A 60 2.13 8.52 13.89
CA ASN A 60 1.59 7.58 12.91
C ASN A 60 0.96 8.36 11.75
N THR A 61 1.73 8.51 10.68
CA THR A 61 1.31 9.18 9.44
C THR A 61 0.80 8.20 8.37
N ILE A 62 0.67 6.91 8.72
CA ILE A 62 0.08 5.89 7.85
C ILE A 62 -1.41 6.20 7.68
N CYS A 63 -1.86 6.25 6.43
CA CYS A 63 -3.26 6.48 6.14
C CYS A 63 -4.06 5.18 6.31
N ASN A 64 -4.99 5.14 7.27
CA ASN A 64 -5.87 3.99 7.49
C ASN A 64 -6.70 3.65 6.24
N ALA A 65 -7.04 4.65 5.42
CA ALA A 65 -7.74 4.45 4.16
C ALA A 65 -6.95 3.53 3.19
N THR A 66 -5.61 3.54 3.25
CA THR A 66 -4.78 2.62 2.45
C THR A 66 -4.91 1.19 2.96
N GLU A 67 -4.90 0.98 4.27
CA GLU A 67 -5.06 -0.35 4.87
C GLU A 67 -6.47 -0.90 4.65
N GLU A 68 -7.50 -0.08 4.83
CA GLU A 68 -8.90 -0.42 4.54
C GLU A 68 -9.08 -0.83 3.08
N ARG A 69 -8.55 -0.04 2.14
CA ARG A 69 -8.58 -0.34 0.71
C ARG A 69 -7.88 -1.67 0.38
N GLN A 70 -6.74 -1.95 1.00
CA GLN A 70 -6.03 -3.21 0.80
C GLN A 70 -6.83 -4.40 1.31
N ARG A 71 -7.50 -4.26 2.47
CA ARG A 71 -8.37 -5.29 3.05
C ARG A 71 -9.60 -5.53 2.18
N GLU A 72 -10.27 -4.46 1.73
CA GLU A 72 -11.43 -4.56 0.84
C GLU A 72 -11.04 -5.20 -0.50
N ALA A 73 -9.95 -4.78 -1.11
CA ALA A 73 -9.46 -5.35 -2.36
C ALA A 73 -9.14 -6.85 -2.22
N LYS A 74 -8.56 -7.25 -1.09
CA LYS A 74 -8.30 -8.65 -0.78
C LYS A 74 -9.60 -9.46 -0.69
N ASN A 75 -10.60 -8.94 0.03
CA ASN A 75 -11.89 -9.62 0.21
C ASN A 75 -12.60 -9.78 -1.15
N ILE A 76 -12.68 -8.69 -1.93
CA ILE A 76 -13.29 -8.74 -3.28
C ILE A 76 -12.57 -9.76 -4.15
N ALA A 77 -11.23 -9.75 -4.18
CA ALA A 77 -10.46 -10.69 -4.98
C ALA A 77 -10.69 -12.16 -4.62
N GLY A 78 -11.03 -12.46 -3.36
CA GLY A 78 -11.41 -13.81 -2.91
C GLY A 78 -12.82 -14.26 -3.32
N GLU A 79 -13.67 -13.33 -3.79
CA GLU A 79 -15.07 -13.60 -4.13
C GLU A 79 -15.37 -13.54 -5.63
N VAL A 80 -14.37 -13.20 -6.46
CA VAL A 80 -14.56 -12.97 -7.91
C VAL A 80 -13.70 -13.90 -8.75
N ASP A 81 -14.13 -14.13 -10.00
CA ASP A 81 -13.41 -14.95 -10.98
C ASP A 81 -12.30 -14.17 -11.69
N THR A 82 -12.51 -12.87 -11.86
CA THR A 82 -11.54 -11.95 -12.46
C THR A 82 -11.45 -10.66 -11.64
N MET A 83 -10.24 -10.19 -11.42
CA MET A 83 -9.97 -8.97 -10.66
C MET A 83 -9.19 -7.95 -11.50
N LEU A 84 -9.70 -6.73 -11.59
CA LEU A 84 -9.07 -5.61 -12.27
C LEU A 84 -8.52 -4.63 -11.24
N VAL A 85 -7.23 -4.32 -11.35
CA VAL A 85 -6.55 -3.32 -10.51
C VAL A 85 -6.19 -2.12 -11.36
N VAL A 86 -6.91 -1.01 -11.16
CA VAL A 86 -6.82 0.19 -11.99
C VAL A 86 -5.85 1.20 -11.40
N GLY A 87 -4.90 1.68 -12.20
CA GLY A 87 -3.98 2.74 -11.79
C GLY A 87 -2.66 2.81 -12.56
N GLY A 88 -1.84 3.78 -12.21
CA GLY A 88 -0.55 4.00 -12.89
C GLY A 88 0.50 2.96 -12.52
N ARG A 89 1.26 2.45 -13.49
CA ARG A 89 2.30 1.42 -13.29
C ARG A 89 3.41 1.83 -12.31
N HIS A 90 3.63 3.13 -12.15
CA HIS A 90 4.64 3.67 -11.22
C HIS A 90 4.09 3.96 -9.81
N SER A 91 2.79 3.70 -9.58
CA SER A 91 2.17 3.87 -8.26
C SER A 91 2.48 2.67 -7.36
N SER A 92 3.28 2.88 -6.33
CA SER A 92 3.61 1.84 -5.34
C SER A 92 2.34 1.29 -4.63
N ASN A 93 1.34 2.16 -4.41
CA ASN A 93 0.06 1.74 -3.84
C ASN A 93 -0.72 0.82 -4.79
N THR A 94 -0.75 1.13 -6.10
CA THR A 94 -1.44 0.28 -7.09
C THR A 94 -0.71 -1.06 -7.26
N GLN A 95 0.62 -1.05 -7.30
CA GLN A 95 1.43 -2.28 -7.35
C GLN A 95 1.14 -3.17 -6.14
N LYS A 96 1.05 -2.57 -4.95
CA LYS A 96 0.74 -3.31 -3.72
C LYS A 96 -0.65 -3.93 -3.74
N LEU A 97 -1.67 -3.19 -4.22
CA LEU A 97 -3.01 -3.72 -4.43
C LEU A 97 -3.01 -4.89 -5.42
N PHE A 98 -2.28 -4.76 -6.53
CA PHE A 98 -2.15 -5.83 -7.51
C PHE A 98 -1.54 -7.11 -6.91
N GLU A 99 -0.46 -6.99 -6.13
CA GLU A 99 0.16 -8.13 -5.45
C GLU A 99 -0.80 -8.82 -4.46
N ILE A 100 -1.60 -8.04 -3.73
CA ILE A 100 -2.58 -8.56 -2.78
C ILE A 100 -3.69 -9.30 -3.53
N CYS A 101 -4.28 -8.68 -4.56
CA CYS A 101 -5.35 -9.28 -5.35
C CYS A 101 -4.88 -10.54 -6.09
N LYS A 102 -3.67 -10.53 -6.64
CA LYS A 102 -3.09 -11.66 -7.40
C LYS A 102 -2.90 -12.92 -6.55
N LYS A 103 -2.71 -12.77 -5.24
CA LYS A 103 -2.60 -13.90 -4.31
C LYS A 103 -3.93 -14.59 -4.06
N GLU A 104 -5.03 -13.83 -4.09
CA GLU A 104 -6.39 -14.33 -3.83
C GLU A 104 -7.10 -14.76 -5.14
N CYS A 105 -6.91 -14.01 -6.23
CA CYS A 105 -7.50 -14.25 -7.54
C CYS A 105 -6.42 -14.48 -8.59
N GLY A 106 -6.32 -15.68 -9.15
CA GLY A 106 -5.36 -16.04 -10.20
C GLY A 106 -5.49 -15.17 -11.47
N ASN A 107 -6.72 -14.79 -11.82
CA ASN A 107 -7.03 -13.94 -12.97
C ASN A 107 -7.07 -12.46 -12.57
N THR A 108 -5.96 -11.92 -12.10
CA THR A 108 -5.82 -10.50 -11.74
C THR A 108 -5.03 -9.77 -12.81
N TYR A 109 -5.61 -8.66 -13.32
CA TYR A 109 -5.04 -7.84 -14.38
C TYR A 109 -4.79 -6.42 -13.91
N TYR A 110 -3.69 -5.84 -14.38
CA TYR A 110 -3.29 -4.46 -14.11
C TYR A 110 -3.76 -3.57 -15.26
N ILE A 111 -4.65 -2.62 -14.99
CA ILE A 111 -5.31 -1.77 -15.98
C ILE A 111 -4.92 -0.31 -15.74
N GLN A 112 -4.38 0.37 -16.75
CA GLN A 112 -4.14 1.80 -16.69
C GLN A 112 -5.28 2.61 -17.30
N THR A 113 -5.84 2.10 -18.39
CA THR A 113 -6.92 2.74 -19.16
C THR A 113 -7.88 1.68 -19.70
N PRO A 114 -9.09 2.03 -20.12
CA PRO A 114 -10.03 1.09 -20.75
C PRO A 114 -9.47 0.35 -21.99
N VAL A 115 -8.45 0.91 -22.64
CA VAL A 115 -7.81 0.28 -23.81
C VAL A 115 -7.05 -1.00 -23.45
N ASP A 116 -6.64 -1.13 -22.17
CA ASP A 116 -5.94 -2.33 -21.70
C ASP A 116 -6.88 -3.53 -21.48
N LEU A 117 -8.21 -3.32 -21.61
CA LEU A 117 -9.22 -4.37 -21.44
C LEU A 117 -9.30 -5.24 -22.70
N ASP A 118 -9.15 -6.54 -22.52
CA ASP A 118 -9.29 -7.55 -23.54
C ASP A 118 -10.43 -8.53 -23.20
N SER A 119 -11.19 -8.97 -24.21
CA SER A 119 -12.26 -9.95 -24.05
C SER A 119 -11.77 -11.29 -23.48
N GLU A 120 -10.53 -11.65 -23.75
CA GLU A 120 -9.93 -12.87 -23.19
C GLU A 120 -9.81 -12.84 -21.66
N MET A 121 -9.70 -11.67 -21.05
CA MET A 121 -9.63 -11.50 -19.59
C MET A 121 -10.91 -11.97 -18.88
N PHE A 122 -12.03 -12.03 -19.60
CA PHE A 122 -13.37 -12.30 -19.06
C PHE A 122 -13.94 -13.65 -19.50
N GLN A 123 -13.18 -14.42 -20.26
CA GLN A 123 -13.58 -15.77 -20.64
C GLN A 123 -13.81 -16.61 -19.37
N CYS A 124 -15.01 -17.15 -19.22
CA CYS A 124 -15.42 -17.93 -18.05
C CYS A 124 -15.56 -17.13 -16.73
N SER A 125 -15.66 -15.82 -16.78
CA SER A 125 -15.89 -14.99 -15.58
C SER A 125 -17.37 -14.68 -15.42
N SER A 126 -17.95 -15.06 -14.28
CA SER A 126 -19.30 -14.66 -13.87
C SER A 126 -19.27 -13.41 -13.00
N TYR A 127 -18.19 -13.21 -12.26
CA TYR A 127 -18.02 -12.09 -11.36
C TYR A 127 -16.67 -11.39 -11.61
N VAL A 128 -16.73 -10.08 -11.83
CA VAL A 128 -15.56 -9.23 -12.06
C VAL A 128 -15.45 -8.21 -10.94
N GLY A 129 -14.34 -8.24 -10.21
CA GLY A 129 -14.00 -7.25 -9.19
C GLY A 129 -13.15 -6.13 -9.75
N ILE A 130 -13.38 -4.90 -9.29
CA ILE A 130 -12.61 -3.72 -9.68
C ILE A 130 -12.12 -3.01 -8.42
N THR A 131 -10.84 -2.76 -8.34
CA THR A 131 -10.23 -1.87 -7.34
C THR A 131 -9.31 -0.87 -8.02
N ALA A 132 -9.00 0.22 -7.33
CA ALA A 132 -8.15 1.27 -7.88
C ALA A 132 -7.15 1.80 -6.86
N GLY A 133 -5.98 2.20 -7.35
CA GLY A 133 -4.99 2.91 -6.55
C GLY A 133 -5.50 4.28 -6.07
N ALA A 134 -5.02 4.74 -4.92
CA ALA A 134 -5.48 5.98 -4.29
C ALA A 134 -5.32 7.25 -5.17
N SER A 135 -4.35 7.25 -6.07
CA SER A 135 -4.08 8.35 -7.00
C SER A 135 -4.77 8.20 -8.36
N THR A 136 -5.58 7.14 -8.54
CA THR A 136 -6.28 6.91 -9.81
C THR A 136 -7.43 7.91 -9.97
N PRO A 137 -7.51 8.66 -11.10
CA PRO A 137 -8.62 9.57 -11.33
C PRO A 137 -9.96 8.83 -11.40
N ASN A 138 -11.00 9.36 -10.76
CA ASN A 138 -12.33 8.76 -10.77
C ASN A 138 -12.87 8.53 -12.18
N LYS A 139 -12.59 9.44 -13.11
CA LYS A 139 -12.97 9.31 -14.51
C LYS A 139 -12.47 8.01 -15.15
N ILE A 140 -11.23 7.63 -14.88
CA ILE A 140 -10.65 6.38 -15.40
C ILE A 140 -11.36 5.16 -14.79
N ILE A 141 -11.69 5.23 -13.50
CA ILE A 141 -12.41 4.13 -12.81
C ILE A 141 -13.80 3.96 -13.43
N GLU A 142 -14.53 5.05 -13.63
CA GLU A 142 -15.86 5.06 -14.24
C GLU A 142 -15.82 4.54 -15.68
N GLU A 143 -14.85 4.97 -16.48
CA GLU A 143 -14.67 4.51 -17.86
C GLU A 143 -14.37 3.00 -17.92
N VAL A 144 -13.54 2.48 -17.02
CA VAL A 144 -13.26 1.03 -16.92
C VAL A 144 -14.52 0.26 -16.51
N GLN A 145 -15.27 0.75 -15.51
CA GLN A 145 -16.53 0.13 -15.08
C GLN A 145 -17.57 0.08 -16.19
N GLU A 146 -17.74 1.19 -16.89
CA GLU A 146 -18.70 1.27 -18.00
C GLU A 146 -18.32 0.34 -19.14
N HIS A 147 -17.02 0.28 -19.47
CA HIS A 147 -16.52 -0.61 -20.53
C HIS A 147 -16.77 -2.09 -20.20
N VAL A 148 -16.54 -2.49 -18.95
CA VAL A 148 -16.82 -3.86 -18.47
C VAL A 148 -18.32 -4.16 -18.53
N ARG A 149 -19.19 -3.22 -18.12
CA ARG A 149 -20.66 -3.41 -18.13
C ARG A 149 -21.27 -3.52 -19.52
N ILE A 150 -20.67 -2.86 -20.53
CA ILE A 150 -21.24 -2.80 -21.89
C ILE A 150 -20.73 -3.95 -22.75
N LYS A 151 -19.48 -4.37 -22.57
CA LYS A 151 -18.85 -5.35 -23.45
C LYS A 151 -18.83 -6.78 -22.91
N PHE A 152 -19.04 -6.93 -21.62
CA PHE A 152 -18.99 -8.21 -20.91
C PHE A 152 -20.13 -8.35 -19.91
#